data_7e707a900036ae702bc569a9e1892ed3
#
_entry.id   7e707a900036ae702bc569a9e1892ed3
#
_cell.length_a   1.000
_cell.length_b   1.000
_cell.length_c   1.000
_cell.angle_alpha   90.00
_cell.angle_beta   90.00
_cell.angle_gamma   90.00
#
_symmetry.space_group_name_H-M   'P 1'
#
loop_
_entity.id
_entity.type
_entity.pdbx_description
1 polymer ?
#
loop_
_entity_poly.entity_id
_entity_poly.type
_entity_poly.pdbx_seq_one_letter_code
_entity_poly.pdbx_strand_id
1 'polypeptide(L)'
;IREEQAALPSAVRKPRDDEIDVFGLTHPGKVRDENQDNFLIASLHRQMRVHLSSLPALGGVTRDTDRLAFLAVVADGVGGGFAGEEASRFALESISQYVGDSAQCFYTADAGDDETFRRTLEAAALRVHEELNSRSEALPGRREMATTLTLFLGVWPRIYLLQVGDSRYYFMRDGI
;
A
#
# COMPACT_ATOMS: atom_id res chain seq x y z
N ILE A 1 -30.12 3.54 16.54
CA ILE A 1 -29.54 2.84 15.37
C ILE A 1 -28.98 1.53 15.92
N ARG A 2 -29.62 0.41 15.62
CA ARG A 2 -29.12 -0.92 15.97
C ARG A 2 -28.07 -1.29 14.92
N GLU A 3 -26.84 -1.45 15.34
CA GLU A 3 -25.81 -2.13 14.56
C GLU A 3 -26.18 -3.61 14.51
N GLU A 4 -26.62 -4.05 13.36
CA GLU A 4 -26.84 -5.46 13.06
C GLU A 4 -25.47 -6.04 12.70
N GLN A 5 -24.78 -6.61 13.67
CA GLN A 5 -23.62 -7.45 13.43
C GLN A 5 -24.08 -8.67 12.64
N ALA A 6 -23.97 -8.59 11.32
CA ALA A 6 -24.16 -9.73 10.45
C ALA A 6 -23.10 -10.78 10.81
N ALA A 7 -23.53 -11.88 11.39
CA ALA A 7 -22.69 -13.04 11.63
C ALA A 7 -22.06 -13.45 10.29
N LEU A 8 -20.73 -13.47 10.23
CA LEU A 8 -19.98 -13.96 9.06
C LEU A 8 -20.44 -15.41 8.77
N PRO A 9 -20.80 -15.74 7.50
CA PRO A 9 -21.17 -17.09 7.16
C PRO A 9 -20.01 -18.04 7.45
N SER A 10 -20.33 -19.20 8.03
CA SER A 10 -19.37 -20.20 8.45
C SER A 10 -18.38 -20.55 7.33
N ALA A 11 -17.08 -20.35 7.63
CA ALA A 11 -15.94 -20.92 6.92
C ALA A 11 -15.74 -20.46 5.45
N VAL A 12 -15.73 -19.18 5.19
CA VAL A 12 -15.06 -18.70 3.99
C VAL A 12 -13.56 -18.84 4.23
N ARG A 13 -12.91 -19.82 3.55
CA ARG A 13 -11.47 -20.03 3.69
C ARG A 13 -10.68 -18.85 3.09
N LYS A 14 -9.48 -18.63 3.59
CA LYS A 14 -8.54 -17.71 3.00
C LYS A 14 -8.21 -18.11 1.55
N PRO A 15 -8.28 -17.19 0.58
CA PRO A 15 -7.88 -17.47 -0.79
C PRO A 15 -6.41 -17.89 -0.87
N ARG A 16 -6.10 -18.92 -1.66
CA ARG A 16 -4.72 -19.29 -1.96
C ARG A 16 -4.09 -18.26 -2.92
N ASP A 17 -2.76 -18.28 -3.02
CA ASP A 17 -2.04 -17.34 -3.89
C ASP A 17 -2.38 -17.53 -5.38
N ASP A 18 -2.67 -18.77 -5.79
CA ASP A 18 -3.09 -19.13 -7.15
C ASP A 18 -4.55 -18.75 -7.48
N GLU A 19 -5.32 -18.33 -6.47
CA GLU A 19 -6.70 -17.85 -6.62
C GLU A 19 -6.80 -16.31 -6.62
N ILE A 20 -5.66 -15.62 -6.51
CA ILE A 20 -5.60 -14.16 -6.54
C ILE A 20 -4.97 -13.75 -7.86
N ASP A 21 -5.76 -13.12 -8.70
CA ASP A 21 -5.27 -12.51 -9.94
C ASP A 21 -4.98 -11.02 -9.70
N VAL A 22 -3.78 -10.57 -10.10
CA VAL A 22 -3.31 -9.22 -9.88
C VAL A 22 -2.67 -8.66 -11.13
N PHE A 23 -2.95 -7.40 -11.40
CA PHE A 23 -2.34 -6.66 -12.50
C PHE A 23 -2.02 -5.24 -12.05
N GLY A 24 -0.89 -4.72 -12.51
CA GLY A 24 -0.49 -3.32 -12.26
C GLY A 24 0.08 -2.72 -13.54
N LEU A 25 -0.27 -1.48 -13.80
CA LEU A 25 0.19 -0.71 -14.94
C LEU A 25 0.43 0.73 -14.52
N THR A 26 1.54 1.31 -14.96
CA THR A 26 1.79 2.74 -14.90
C THR A 26 2.19 3.24 -16.28
N HIS A 27 1.82 4.49 -16.62
CA HIS A 27 2.06 5.05 -17.94
C HIS A 27 2.13 6.59 -17.87
N PRO A 28 3.11 7.26 -18.52
CA PRO A 28 3.26 8.73 -18.47
C PRO A 28 2.11 9.50 -19.12
N GLY A 29 1.20 8.81 -19.82
CA GLY A 29 0.15 9.45 -20.59
C GLY A 29 0.65 9.92 -21.96
N LYS A 30 -0.05 10.92 -22.53
CA LYS A 30 0.25 11.45 -23.87
C LYS A 30 0.81 12.86 -23.85
N VAL A 31 0.90 13.49 -22.68
CA VAL A 31 1.22 14.92 -22.53
C VAL A 31 2.46 15.15 -21.70
N ARG A 32 2.73 14.29 -20.72
CA ARG A 32 3.89 14.39 -19.85
C ARG A 32 5.03 13.53 -20.39
N ASP A 33 6.27 14.04 -20.33
CA ASP A 33 7.47 13.29 -20.71
C ASP A 33 7.92 12.33 -19.61
N GLU A 34 7.53 12.59 -18.36
CA GLU A 34 7.90 11.83 -17.18
C GLU A 34 6.67 11.22 -16.50
N ASN A 35 6.83 10.02 -15.99
CA ASN A 35 5.82 9.33 -15.19
C ASN A 35 6.15 9.47 -13.71
N GLN A 36 5.26 10.11 -12.97
CA GLN A 36 5.39 10.35 -11.54
C GLN A 36 4.59 9.37 -10.68
N ASP A 37 3.87 8.44 -11.33
CA ASP A 37 3.05 7.43 -10.67
C ASP A 37 3.86 6.18 -10.41
N ASN A 38 3.82 5.70 -9.19
CA ASN A 38 4.42 4.42 -8.80
C ASN A 38 3.38 3.51 -8.17
N PHE A 39 3.59 2.19 -8.29
CA PHE A 39 2.77 1.19 -7.63
C PHE A 39 3.60 0.03 -7.09
N LEU A 40 3.04 -0.67 -6.12
CA LEU A 40 3.55 -1.91 -5.57
C LEU A 40 2.40 -2.86 -5.31
N ILE A 41 2.57 -4.13 -5.72
CA ILE A 41 1.70 -5.23 -5.33
C ILE A 41 2.58 -6.31 -4.72
N ALA A 42 2.30 -6.66 -3.47
CA ALA A 42 3.11 -7.59 -2.70
C ALA A 42 2.25 -8.50 -1.82
N SER A 43 2.77 -9.65 -1.47
CA SER A 43 2.25 -10.47 -0.38
C SER A 43 3.23 -10.48 0.78
N LEU A 44 2.71 -10.35 1.99
CA LEU A 44 3.47 -10.54 3.21
C LEU A 44 3.37 -12.02 3.61
N HIS A 45 4.53 -12.60 3.73
CA HIS A 45 4.74 -13.89 4.34
C HIS A 45 5.54 -13.64 5.63
N ARG A 46 6.26 -14.60 6.15
CA ARG A 46 7.33 -14.28 7.10
C ARG A 46 8.39 -13.35 6.49
N GLN A 47 8.35 -13.23 5.15
CA GLN A 47 9.13 -12.30 4.33
C GLN A 47 8.20 -11.66 3.31
N MET A 48 8.48 -10.43 2.88
CA MET A 48 7.72 -9.78 1.81
C MET A 48 8.04 -10.44 0.46
N ARG A 49 6.99 -10.83 -0.27
CA ARG A 49 7.08 -11.27 -1.66
C ARG A 49 6.47 -10.22 -2.57
N VAL A 50 7.29 -9.58 -3.39
CA VAL A 50 6.82 -8.61 -4.38
C VAL A 50 6.36 -9.34 -5.63
N HIS A 51 5.14 -9.11 -6.06
CA HIS A 51 4.57 -9.68 -7.29
C HIS A 51 4.76 -8.74 -8.47
N LEU A 52 4.51 -7.45 -8.29
CA LEU A 52 4.65 -6.41 -9.30
C LEU A 52 5.08 -5.10 -8.63
N SER A 53 5.93 -4.35 -9.30
CA SER A 53 6.35 -3.01 -8.86
C SER A 53 6.84 -2.20 -10.04
N SER A 54 6.68 -0.89 -9.98
CA SER A 54 7.33 0.08 -10.85
C SER A 54 8.73 0.48 -10.36
N LEU A 55 9.10 0.09 -9.13
CA LEU A 55 10.40 0.42 -8.54
C LEU A 55 11.54 -0.40 -9.17
N PRO A 56 12.71 0.21 -9.46
CA PRO A 56 13.78 -0.42 -10.25
C PRO A 56 14.51 -1.58 -9.55
N ALA A 57 14.41 -1.75 -8.24
CA ALA A 57 15.09 -2.83 -7.53
C ALA A 57 14.38 -3.22 -6.24
N LEU A 58 13.55 -4.26 -6.31
CA LEU A 58 13.08 -4.98 -5.14
C LEU A 58 13.46 -6.46 -5.31
N GLY A 59 14.55 -6.86 -4.65
CA GLY A 59 14.99 -8.27 -4.64
C GLY A 59 14.00 -9.14 -3.88
N GLY A 60 13.36 -10.08 -4.58
CA GLY A 60 12.45 -11.05 -3.98
C GLY A 60 13.23 -12.27 -3.45
N VAL A 61 13.03 -12.62 -2.19
CA VAL A 61 13.45 -13.91 -1.64
C VAL A 61 12.20 -14.74 -1.40
N THR A 62 12.04 -15.79 -2.20
CA THR A 62 10.94 -16.74 -2.07
C THR A 62 11.30 -17.89 -1.12
N ARG A 63 10.53 -18.00 -0.03
CA ARG A 63 10.33 -19.28 0.67
C ARG A 63 8.83 -19.51 0.77
N ASP A 64 8.45 -20.77 0.58
CA ASP A 64 7.06 -21.22 0.65
C ASP A 64 6.58 -21.15 2.10
N THR A 65 5.90 -20.05 2.42
CA THR A 65 5.32 -19.80 3.74
C THR A 65 3.92 -19.25 3.55
N ASP A 66 3.01 -19.58 4.46
CA ASP A 66 1.63 -19.08 4.43
C ASP A 66 1.61 -17.55 4.32
N ARG A 67 0.84 -17.05 3.35
CA ARG A 67 0.64 -15.61 3.21
C ARG A 67 -0.09 -15.05 4.41
N LEU A 68 0.47 -14.03 5.04
CA LEU A 68 -0.11 -13.32 6.16
C LEU A 68 -1.07 -12.24 5.71
N ALA A 69 -0.60 -11.44 4.75
CA ALA A 69 -1.33 -10.31 4.21
C ALA A 69 -1.05 -10.12 2.72
N PHE A 70 -1.92 -9.35 2.07
CA PHE A 70 -1.75 -8.88 0.71
C PHE A 70 -1.75 -7.35 0.71
N LEU A 71 -0.77 -6.74 0.05
CA LEU A 71 -0.57 -5.31 0.00
C LEU A 71 -0.63 -4.83 -1.46
N ALA A 72 -1.44 -3.81 -1.73
CA ALA A 72 -1.38 -3.06 -2.96
C ALA A 72 -1.34 -1.57 -2.65
N VAL A 73 -0.42 -0.85 -3.25
CA VAL A 73 -0.20 0.58 -3.01
C VAL A 73 -0.02 1.29 -4.33
N VAL A 74 -0.63 2.46 -4.44
CA VAL A 74 -0.44 3.42 -5.54
C VAL A 74 -0.09 4.77 -4.95
N ALA A 75 0.88 5.43 -5.54
CA ALA A 75 1.30 6.79 -5.21
C ALA A 75 1.43 7.61 -6.49
N ASP A 76 0.70 8.72 -6.57
CA ASP A 76 0.76 9.72 -7.66
C ASP A 76 1.56 10.92 -7.16
N GLY A 77 2.71 11.14 -7.76
CA GLY A 77 3.65 12.19 -7.36
C GLY A 77 3.18 13.57 -7.83
N VAL A 78 3.14 14.51 -6.91
CA VAL A 78 2.81 15.91 -7.17
C VAL A 78 4.06 16.77 -7.02
N GLY A 79 4.35 17.53 -8.05
CA GLY A 79 5.54 18.38 -8.10
C GLY A 79 6.13 18.39 -9.52
N GLY A 80 6.69 19.49 -9.97
CA GLY A 80 7.26 19.56 -11.31
C GLY A 80 8.48 18.63 -11.48
N GLY A 81 8.47 17.76 -12.50
CA GLY A 81 9.61 16.94 -12.88
C GLY A 81 10.03 15.93 -11.83
N PHE A 82 11.31 15.81 -11.58
CA PHE A 82 11.95 14.83 -10.68
C PHE A 82 11.39 14.79 -9.24
N ALA A 83 10.86 15.91 -8.72
CA ALA A 83 10.42 15.98 -7.33
C ALA A 83 9.16 15.13 -7.07
N GLY A 84 8.22 15.08 -8.02
CA GLY A 84 7.02 14.23 -7.92
C GLY A 84 7.33 12.74 -8.02
N GLU A 85 8.18 12.35 -8.98
CA GLU A 85 8.64 10.95 -9.12
C GLU A 85 9.37 10.47 -7.87
N GLU A 86 10.26 11.29 -7.32
CA GLU A 86 10.98 10.96 -6.09
C GLU A 86 10.04 10.87 -4.90
N ALA A 87 9.02 11.75 -4.80
CA ALA A 87 8.04 11.72 -3.72
C ALA A 87 7.20 10.44 -3.73
N SER A 88 6.65 10.05 -4.88
CA SER A 88 5.85 8.83 -5.00
C SER A 88 6.68 7.57 -4.77
N ARG A 89 7.90 7.50 -5.33
CA ARG A 89 8.83 6.40 -5.08
C ARG A 89 9.18 6.27 -3.60
N PHE A 90 9.56 7.37 -2.97
CA PHE A 90 9.91 7.39 -1.55
C PHE A 90 8.74 6.97 -0.66
N ALA A 91 7.52 7.47 -0.94
CA ALA A 91 6.33 7.08 -0.19
C ALA A 91 6.05 5.58 -0.29
N LEU A 92 6.18 4.99 -1.49
CA LEU A 92 6.03 3.56 -1.68
C LEU A 92 7.08 2.74 -0.91
N GLU A 93 8.35 3.11 -1.00
CA GLU A 93 9.44 2.44 -0.30
C GLU A 93 9.23 2.50 1.21
N SER A 94 8.95 3.68 1.76
CA SER A 94 8.75 3.89 3.20
C SER A 94 7.55 3.16 3.74
N ILE A 95 6.38 3.25 3.07
CA ILE A 95 5.16 2.56 3.55
C ILE A 95 5.32 1.04 3.46
N SER A 96 5.97 0.54 2.41
CA SER A 96 6.20 -0.89 2.24
C SER A 96 7.15 -1.45 3.29
N GLN A 97 8.21 -0.72 3.62
CA GLN A 97 9.12 -1.07 4.68
C GLN A 97 8.40 -1.06 6.03
N TYR A 98 7.64 -0.01 6.33
CA TYR A 98 6.90 0.10 7.58
C TYR A 98 5.89 -1.04 7.77
N VAL A 99 5.12 -1.37 6.72
CA VAL A 99 4.20 -2.51 6.75
C VAL A 99 4.96 -3.82 6.93
N GLY A 100 6.11 -3.98 6.25
CA GLY A 100 6.98 -5.16 6.40
C GLY A 100 7.53 -5.31 7.82
N ASP A 101 8.03 -4.24 8.42
CA ASP A 101 8.58 -4.23 9.79
C ASP A 101 7.48 -4.46 10.84
N SER A 102 6.27 -3.97 10.58
CA SER A 102 5.10 -4.17 11.42
C SER A 102 4.45 -5.56 11.25
N ALA A 103 4.97 -6.39 10.35
CA ALA A 103 4.39 -7.71 10.04
C ALA A 103 4.30 -8.62 11.28
N GLN A 104 5.14 -8.43 12.29
CA GLN A 104 5.03 -9.17 13.56
C GLN A 104 3.68 -8.92 14.26
N CYS A 105 3.11 -7.73 14.13
CA CYS A 105 1.77 -7.44 14.66
C CYS A 105 0.69 -8.29 13.98
N PHE A 106 0.89 -8.65 12.72
CA PHE A 106 -0.04 -9.50 11.96
C PHE A 106 -0.02 -10.97 12.40
N TYR A 107 1.04 -11.43 13.10
CA TYR A 107 1.13 -12.80 13.62
C TYR A 107 0.39 -12.98 14.94
N THR A 108 0.31 -11.93 15.74
CA THR A 108 -0.21 -11.99 17.11
C THR A 108 -1.57 -11.32 17.27
N ALA A 109 -2.01 -10.60 16.22
CA ALA A 109 -3.27 -9.89 16.27
C ALA A 109 -4.43 -10.89 16.32
N ASP A 110 -5.13 -10.87 17.43
CA ASP A 110 -6.44 -11.52 17.53
C ASP A 110 -7.39 -10.82 16.54
N ALA A 111 -8.35 -11.57 16.02
CA ALA A 111 -9.34 -11.08 15.05
C ALA A 111 -10.15 -9.84 15.52
N GLY A 112 -9.90 -9.35 16.72
CA GLY A 112 -10.53 -8.21 17.35
C GLY A 112 -9.73 -6.88 17.35
N ASP A 113 -8.46 -6.88 16.92
CA ASP A 113 -7.60 -5.71 17.10
C ASP A 113 -7.55 -4.79 15.87
N ASP A 114 -8.73 -4.45 15.33
CA ASP A 114 -8.88 -3.53 14.20
C ASP A 114 -8.29 -2.14 14.48
N GLU A 115 -8.38 -1.69 15.70
CA GLU A 115 -7.91 -0.38 16.10
C GLU A 115 -6.38 -0.28 16.03
N THR A 116 -5.67 -1.32 16.44
CA THR A 116 -4.21 -1.36 16.32
C THR A 116 -3.77 -1.34 14.86
N PHE A 117 -4.43 -2.10 13.97
CA PHE A 117 -4.14 -2.05 12.53
C PHE A 117 -4.38 -0.66 11.94
N ARG A 118 -5.52 -0.05 12.26
CA ARG A 118 -5.86 1.27 11.77
C ARG A 118 -4.84 2.32 12.21
N ARG A 119 -4.49 2.33 13.49
CA ARG A 119 -3.49 3.26 14.06
C ARG A 119 -2.09 3.04 13.46
N THR A 120 -1.72 1.79 13.21
CA THR A 120 -0.44 1.44 12.59
C THR A 120 -0.34 2.02 11.18
N LEU A 121 -1.37 1.86 10.35
CA LEU A 121 -1.39 2.42 9.00
C LEU A 121 -1.42 3.96 9.01
N GLU A 122 -2.19 4.56 9.89
CA GLU A 122 -2.25 6.01 10.06
C GLU A 122 -0.88 6.59 10.48
N ALA A 123 -0.24 5.97 11.46
CA ALA A 123 1.10 6.37 11.90
C ALA A 123 2.14 6.22 10.79
N ALA A 124 2.04 5.17 9.96
CA ALA A 124 2.91 4.99 8.81
C ALA A 124 2.75 6.12 7.79
N ALA A 125 1.52 6.49 7.45
CA ALA A 125 1.24 7.58 6.51
C ALA A 125 1.74 8.94 7.04
N LEU A 126 1.55 9.21 8.33
CA LEU A 126 2.05 10.44 8.97
C LEU A 126 3.58 10.51 8.92
N ARG A 127 4.28 9.42 9.20
CA ARG A 127 5.75 9.38 9.09
C ARG A 127 6.23 9.64 7.67
N VAL A 128 5.61 9.02 6.68
CA VAL A 128 5.93 9.30 5.26
C VAL A 128 5.76 10.78 4.95
N HIS A 129 4.68 11.40 5.43
CA HIS A 129 4.43 12.83 5.25
C HIS A 129 5.52 13.71 5.90
N GLU A 130 5.88 13.42 7.15
CA GLU A 130 6.94 14.16 7.87
C GLU A 130 8.29 14.04 7.18
N GLU A 131 8.64 12.84 6.71
CA GLU A 131 9.90 12.61 6.01
C GLU A 131 9.93 13.30 4.63
N LEU A 132 8.82 13.31 3.89
CA LEU A 132 8.71 14.06 2.63
C LEU A 132 8.87 15.56 2.85
N ASN A 133 8.24 16.11 3.89
CA ASN A 133 8.40 17.53 4.24
C ASN A 133 9.86 17.86 4.57
N SER A 134 10.51 17.05 5.39
CA SER A 134 11.93 17.24 5.76
C SER A 134 12.85 17.20 4.53
N ARG A 135 12.59 16.28 3.59
CA ARG A 135 13.36 16.20 2.33
C ARG A 135 13.09 17.40 1.44
N SER A 136 11.83 17.84 1.33
CA SER A 136 11.45 19.03 0.57
C SER A 136 12.17 20.28 1.07
N GLU A 137 12.29 20.46 2.38
CA GLU A 137 13.02 21.57 2.98
C GLU A 137 14.51 21.54 2.72
N ALA A 138 15.10 20.35 2.59
CA ALA A 138 16.51 20.15 2.32
C ALA A 138 16.91 20.38 0.86
N LEU A 139 15.95 20.41 -0.08
CA LEU A 139 16.23 20.57 -1.50
C LEU A 139 16.56 22.03 -1.86
N PRO A 140 17.55 22.26 -2.76
CA PRO A 140 17.83 23.58 -3.30
C PRO A 140 16.60 24.16 -4.01
N GLY A 141 16.19 25.35 -3.62
CA GLY A 141 15.04 26.05 -4.22
C GLY A 141 13.68 25.64 -3.64
N ARG A 142 13.65 24.92 -2.51
CA ARG A 142 12.42 24.50 -1.80
C ARG A 142 11.37 23.95 -2.75
N ARG A 143 11.73 22.89 -3.48
CA ARG A 143 10.77 22.21 -4.34
C ARG A 143 9.81 21.42 -3.46
N GLU A 144 8.52 21.68 -3.64
CA GLU A 144 7.48 20.89 -2.97
C GLU A 144 7.53 19.45 -3.46
N MET A 145 7.78 18.53 -2.54
CA MET A 145 7.66 17.09 -2.75
C MET A 145 6.36 16.63 -2.11
N ALA A 146 5.41 16.22 -2.91
CA ALA A 146 4.16 15.69 -2.41
C ALA A 146 3.74 14.47 -3.25
N THR A 147 2.90 13.63 -2.67
CA THR A 147 2.32 12.48 -3.36
C THR A 147 0.98 12.11 -2.74
N THR A 148 0.11 11.56 -3.55
CA THR A 148 -1.03 10.79 -3.03
C THR A 148 -0.54 9.46 -2.45
N LEU A 149 -1.35 8.83 -1.63
CA LEU A 149 -1.11 7.48 -1.14
C LEU A 149 -2.42 6.74 -1.03
N THR A 150 -2.56 5.68 -1.80
CA THR A 150 -3.73 4.81 -1.79
C THR A 150 -3.28 3.39 -1.53
N LEU A 151 -3.65 2.84 -0.37
CA LEU A 151 -3.16 1.55 0.11
C LEU A 151 -4.33 0.62 0.43
N PHE A 152 -4.24 -0.60 -0.08
CA PHE A 152 -5.05 -1.76 0.27
C PHE A 152 -4.18 -2.74 1.05
N LEU A 153 -4.63 -3.14 2.25
CA LEU A 153 -4.01 -4.19 3.04
C LEU A 153 -5.07 -5.25 3.38
N GLY A 154 -4.94 -6.42 2.78
CA GLY A 154 -5.80 -7.56 3.05
C GLY A 154 -5.18 -8.49 4.09
N VAL A 155 -5.76 -8.53 5.29
CA VAL A 155 -5.41 -9.46 6.38
C VAL A 155 -6.64 -10.31 6.66
N TRP A 156 -6.70 -11.48 6.02
CA TRP A 156 -7.90 -12.31 6.03
C TRP A 156 -8.49 -12.56 7.43
N PRO A 157 -9.80 -12.37 7.61
CA PRO A 157 -10.84 -12.07 6.60
C PRO A 157 -11.11 -10.57 6.37
N ARG A 158 -10.23 -9.69 6.78
CA ARG A 158 -10.42 -8.23 6.80
C ARG A 158 -9.62 -7.52 5.70
N ILE A 159 -10.09 -6.34 5.36
CA ILE A 159 -9.45 -5.42 4.42
C ILE A 159 -9.34 -4.07 5.12
N TYR A 160 -8.16 -3.47 5.05
CA TYR A 160 -7.89 -2.11 5.50
C TYR A 160 -7.57 -1.26 4.29
N LEU A 161 -8.19 -0.10 4.20
CA LEU A 161 -8.00 0.86 3.13
C LEU A 161 -7.49 2.17 3.74
N LEU A 162 -6.40 2.69 3.20
CA LEU A 162 -5.88 4.02 3.53
C LEU A 162 -5.85 4.85 2.25
N GLN A 163 -6.36 6.08 2.32
CA GLN A 163 -6.32 7.00 1.19
C GLN A 163 -5.92 8.39 1.67
N VAL A 164 -4.92 8.95 1.01
CA VAL A 164 -4.48 10.33 1.12
C VAL A 164 -4.40 10.92 -0.28
N GLY A 165 -5.15 11.98 -0.54
CA GLY A 165 -5.25 12.60 -1.86
C GLY A 165 -6.49 12.18 -2.63
N ASP A 166 -6.44 12.28 -3.96
CA ASP A 166 -7.57 12.14 -4.89
C ASP A 166 -7.54 10.86 -5.75
N SER A 167 -6.54 9.99 -5.57
CA SER A 167 -6.52 8.64 -6.13
C SER A 167 -7.68 7.81 -5.59
N ARG A 168 -8.18 6.80 -6.33
CA ARG A 168 -9.47 6.19 -6.02
C ARG A 168 -9.39 4.67 -5.94
N TYR A 169 -10.22 4.09 -5.04
CA TYR A 169 -10.61 2.70 -5.08
C TYR A 169 -11.88 2.52 -5.90
N TYR A 170 -11.93 1.40 -6.59
CA TYR A 170 -13.17 0.88 -7.15
C TYR A 170 -13.33 -0.56 -6.67
N PHE A 171 -14.46 -0.84 -6.07
CA PHE A 171 -14.81 -2.19 -5.61
C PHE A 171 -15.96 -2.71 -6.46
N MET A 172 -15.80 -3.89 -7.02
CA MET A 172 -16.84 -4.57 -7.77
C MET A 172 -17.13 -5.92 -7.14
N ARG A 173 -18.39 -6.20 -6.89
CA ARG A 173 -18.87 -7.49 -6.39
C ARG A 173 -20.06 -7.91 -7.21
N ASP A 174 -20.06 -9.18 -7.68
CA ASP A 174 -21.14 -9.76 -8.47
C ASP A 174 -21.51 -8.95 -9.73
N GLY A 175 -20.50 -8.27 -10.32
CA GLY A 175 -20.65 -7.45 -11.52
C GLY A 175 -21.23 -6.06 -11.30
N ILE A 176 -21.37 -5.61 -10.05
CA ILE A 176 -21.89 -4.29 -9.65
C ILE A 176 -20.84 -3.54 -8.85
#